data_eedcea57c1cacc1502adde482bc87a0d
#
_entry.id   eedcea57c1cacc1502adde482bc87a0d
#
_cell.length_a   1.000
_cell.length_b   1.000
_cell.length_c   1.000
_cell.angle_alpha   90.00
_cell.angle_beta   90.00
_cell.angle_gamma   90.00
#
_symmetry.space_group_name_H-M   'P 1'
#
loop_
_entity.id
_entity.type
_entity.pdbx_description
1 polymer ?
#
loop_
_entity_poly.entity_id
_entity_poly.type
_entity_poly.pdbx_seq_one_letter_code
_entity_poly.pdbx_strand_id
1 'polypeptide(L)'
;FLEKKGYDVITVSNGHDALETMNTDKNIDVVFLDETMPGLSGLETLARIKTLQPNIPVVMITKNEAENLMEEAIGSQIDDYLIKPVNPNQILLTLKKLIDNKRLISEKTATDYQQEFRSILMDINSNPGEKEWVEIYKKIIAWEIRIDDNNLLEMKEILDMQKKEANKEFSKFIMNNYVNWVKQNKGPLRSPDIMKHFVFPSLSEDKPVVFLLLDNLRFDQWKVIEPIITEIYRVESEDYFFSILPTSTQYSRNSIFAGLMPREIEKKYPDWWLNDNEEGGKNLKEDELLVEQVKRWVRKDLKVDYTKVTNTTNSKNLTDNVLNYTQNHLTAIVYNFIDALSHSRTEMEVIKELASDEKAYRSLTKSWFLNSQLWVALQKLAEKEIILFITTDHGTIRVNNPVRVVGDKETTTNLRYKVGKNLSYDRKEVLEIKDPHEVGLPKPNVSSTFIFCRENNFFLYPNNYNYFHNFYKDT
;
A
#
# COMPACT_ATOMS: atom_id res chain seq x y z
N PHE A 1 19.53 -27.82 33.56
CA PHE A 1 19.85 -26.44 33.95
C PHE A 1 18.69 -25.49 33.58
N LEU A 2 18.24 -25.51 32.32
CA LEU A 2 17.18 -24.63 31.82
C LEU A 2 15.84 -24.93 32.46
N GLU A 3 15.49 -26.18 32.69
CA GLU A 3 14.26 -26.57 33.42
C GLU A 3 14.19 -25.94 34.84
N LYS A 4 15.36 -25.92 35.54
CA LYS A 4 15.45 -25.22 36.84
C LYS A 4 15.27 -23.69 36.76
N LYS A 5 15.28 -23.15 35.54
CA LYS A 5 15.06 -21.73 35.24
C LYS A 5 13.66 -21.43 34.68
N GLY A 6 12.80 -22.47 34.67
CA GLY A 6 11.41 -22.34 34.26
C GLY A 6 11.16 -22.48 32.76
N TYR A 7 12.10 -23.05 32.00
CA TYR A 7 11.93 -23.36 30.59
C TYR A 7 11.51 -24.82 30.40
N ASP A 8 10.58 -25.06 29.48
CA ASP A 8 10.29 -26.41 28.99
C ASP A 8 11.36 -26.81 27.99
N VAL A 9 11.98 -27.98 28.20
CA VAL A 9 13.13 -28.40 27.41
C VAL A 9 12.90 -29.77 26.78
N ILE A 10 12.93 -29.83 25.46
CA ILE A 10 12.90 -31.06 24.69
C ILE A 10 14.32 -31.36 24.22
N THR A 11 14.83 -32.52 24.52
CA THR A 11 16.18 -32.95 24.09
C THR A 11 16.09 -34.09 23.11
N VAL A 12 16.83 -33.99 22.00
CA VAL A 12 16.93 -35.00 20.95
C VAL A 12 18.38 -35.27 20.63
N SER A 13 18.68 -36.43 20.07
CA SER A 13 20.08 -36.92 19.88
C SER A 13 20.62 -36.71 18.48
N ASN A 14 19.79 -36.38 17.51
CA ASN A 14 20.17 -36.20 16.11
C ASN A 14 19.23 -35.28 15.36
N GLY A 15 19.63 -34.88 14.13
CA GLY A 15 18.87 -33.94 13.32
C GLY A 15 17.53 -34.47 12.83
N HIS A 16 17.37 -35.76 12.60
CA HIS A 16 16.09 -36.35 12.20
C HIS A 16 15.03 -36.24 13.29
N ASP A 17 15.39 -36.60 14.53
CA ASP A 17 14.50 -36.49 15.68
C ASP A 17 14.13 -35.03 15.96
N ALA A 18 15.06 -34.10 15.74
CA ALA A 18 14.77 -32.67 15.86
C ALA A 18 13.70 -32.23 14.86
N LEU A 19 13.81 -32.62 13.59
CA LEU A 19 12.83 -32.29 12.56
C LEU A 19 11.45 -32.95 12.80
N GLU A 20 11.44 -34.20 13.30
CA GLU A 20 10.21 -34.89 13.67
C GLU A 20 9.52 -34.20 14.83
N THR A 21 10.27 -33.80 15.85
CA THR A 21 9.75 -33.05 17.00
C THR A 21 9.15 -31.72 16.54
N MET A 22 9.81 -30.98 15.67
CA MET A 22 9.30 -29.71 15.14
C MET A 22 8.03 -29.86 14.25
N ASN A 23 7.85 -31.00 13.62
CA ASN A 23 6.63 -31.27 12.86
C ASN A 23 5.44 -31.59 13.78
N THR A 24 5.69 -32.19 14.93
CA THR A 24 4.64 -32.62 15.87
C THR A 24 4.33 -31.55 16.91
N ASP A 25 5.31 -30.80 17.38
CA ASP A 25 5.14 -29.71 18.33
C ASP A 25 5.44 -28.35 17.67
N LYS A 26 4.40 -27.53 17.56
CA LYS A 26 4.50 -26.19 16.95
C LYS A 26 4.82 -25.07 17.96
N ASN A 27 4.91 -25.40 19.25
CA ASN A 27 5.13 -24.44 20.35
C ASN A 27 6.62 -24.31 20.74
N ILE A 28 7.53 -24.55 19.80
CA ILE A 28 8.96 -24.40 20.06
C ILE A 28 9.36 -22.95 19.81
N ASP A 29 9.93 -22.30 20.85
CA ASP A 29 10.33 -20.88 20.80
C ASP A 29 11.77 -20.70 20.29
N VAL A 30 12.66 -21.66 20.54
CA VAL A 30 14.08 -21.58 20.14
C VAL A 30 14.68 -22.97 20.00
N VAL A 31 15.62 -23.13 19.09
CA VAL A 31 16.38 -24.39 18.88
C VAL A 31 17.86 -24.15 19.16
N PHE A 32 18.46 -24.96 20.02
CA PHE A 32 19.91 -25.06 20.18
C PHE A 32 20.39 -26.29 19.43
N LEU A 33 21.25 -26.09 18.44
CA LEU A 33 21.64 -27.13 17.49
C LEU A 33 23.14 -27.35 17.51
N ASP A 34 23.56 -28.57 17.84
CA ASP A 34 24.98 -28.92 17.75
C ASP A 34 25.40 -29.05 16.26
N GLU A 35 26.54 -28.50 15.92
CA GLU A 35 27.11 -28.61 14.58
C GLU A 35 27.41 -30.07 14.23
N THR A 36 27.96 -30.83 15.15
CA THR A 36 28.39 -32.21 14.93
C THR A 36 27.42 -33.19 15.58
N MET A 37 26.55 -33.77 14.78
CA MET A 37 25.55 -34.75 15.20
C MET A 37 25.61 -36.02 14.33
N PRO A 38 25.18 -37.19 14.87
CA PRO A 38 25.01 -38.39 14.06
C PRO A 38 23.93 -38.21 12.97
N GLY A 39 24.21 -38.65 11.77
CA GLY A 39 23.28 -38.56 10.63
C GLY A 39 23.35 -37.21 9.92
N LEU A 40 22.35 -36.40 10.04
CA LEU A 40 22.35 -35.04 9.48
C LEU A 40 23.27 -34.11 10.29
N SER A 41 24.11 -33.36 9.61
CA SER A 41 24.89 -32.28 10.25
C SER A 41 24.01 -31.16 10.81
N GLY A 42 24.59 -30.34 11.70
CA GLY A 42 23.89 -29.17 12.22
C GLY A 42 23.46 -28.22 11.12
N LEU A 43 24.29 -27.93 10.12
CA LEU A 43 23.96 -27.04 8.99
C LEU A 43 22.84 -27.60 8.11
N GLU A 44 22.90 -28.91 7.78
CA GLU A 44 21.79 -29.53 7.01
C GLU A 44 20.49 -29.55 7.78
N THR A 45 20.55 -29.74 9.09
CA THR A 45 19.38 -29.67 9.99
C THR A 45 18.83 -28.26 10.05
N LEU A 46 19.69 -27.25 10.22
CA LEU A 46 19.34 -25.82 10.21
C LEU A 46 18.57 -25.44 8.93
N ALA A 47 19.11 -25.78 7.76
CA ALA A 47 18.47 -25.47 6.47
C ALA A 47 17.05 -26.05 6.38
N ARG A 48 16.84 -27.28 6.86
CA ARG A 48 15.51 -27.91 6.90
C ARG A 48 14.59 -27.29 7.94
N ILE A 49 15.11 -26.94 9.13
CA ILE A 49 14.35 -26.21 10.17
C ILE A 49 13.84 -24.88 9.60
N LYS A 50 14.73 -24.10 8.96
CA LYS A 50 14.35 -22.81 8.39
C LYS A 50 13.38 -22.94 7.20
N THR A 51 13.39 -24.07 6.50
CA THR A 51 12.38 -24.38 5.48
C THR A 51 11.01 -24.68 6.10
N LEU A 52 10.96 -25.40 7.24
CA LEU A 52 9.72 -25.75 7.94
C LEU A 52 9.14 -24.56 8.72
N GLN A 53 10.00 -23.82 9.41
CA GLN A 53 9.65 -22.68 10.27
C GLN A 53 10.69 -21.55 10.07
N PRO A 54 10.53 -20.69 9.06
CA PRO A 54 11.53 -19.67 8.72
C PRO A 54 11.86 -18.70 9.86
N ASN A 55 10.91 -18.44 10.74
CA ASN A 55 11.01 -17.45 11.80
C ASN A 55 11.46 -18.00 13.16
N ILE A 56 11.70 -19.33 13.27
CA ILE A 56 12.16 -19.88 14.55
C ILE A 56 13.62 -19.51 14.79
N PRO A 57 13.98 -18.97 15.95
CA PRO A 57 15.38 -18.73 16.28
C PRO A 57 16.15 -20.03 16.41
N VAL A 58 17.30 -20.11 15.74
CA VAL A 58 18.22 -21.25 15.82
C VAL A 58 19.60 -20.78 16.26
N VAL A 59 20.12 -21.37 17.32
CA VAL A 59 21.45 -21.10 17.87
C VAL A 59 22.35 -22.29 17.57
N MET A 60 23.39 -22.08 16.81
CA MET A 60 24.39 -23.13 16.55
C MET A 60 25.36 -23.26 17.71
N ILE A 61 25.70 -24.50 18.09
CA ILE A 61 26.73 -24.80 19.10
C ILE A 61 27.87 -25.52 18.39
N THR A 62 29.06 -24.91 18.33
CA THR A 62 30.19 -25.39 17.57
C THR A 62 31.47 -25.54 18.43
N LYS A 63 32.39 -26.40 18.01
CA LYS A 63 33.75 -26.50 18.60
C LYS A 63 34.77 -25.65 17.85
N ASN A 64 34.42 -25.13 16.69
CA ASN A 64 35.36 -24.53 15.78
C ASN A 64 35.11 -23.07 15.55
N GLU A 65 36.13 -22.23 15.65
CA GLU A 65 36.09 -20.79 15.32
C GLU A 65 36.41 -20.56 13.82
N ALA A 66 36.33 -21.60 12.96
CA ALA A 66 36.70 -21.49 11.57
C ALA A 66 35.74 -20.50 10.83
N GLU A 67 36.33 -19.49 10.25
CA GLU A 67 35.64 -18.37 9.56
C GLU A 67 34.69 -18.87 8.45
N ASN A 68 35.06 -19.92 7.73
CA ASN A 68 34.27 -20.54 6.66
C ASN A 68 32.93 -21.15 7.16
N LEU A 69 32.94 -21.78 8.35
CA LEU A 69 31.73 -22.35 8.94
C LEU A 69 30.78 -21.29 9.49
N MET A 70 31.34 -20.18 9.98
CA MET A 70 30.57 -19.01 10.38
C MET A 70 29.90 -18.34 9.19
N GLU A 71 30.61 -18.16 8.07
CA GLU A 71 30.06 -17.59 6.84
C GLU A 71 28.92 -18.46 6.26
N GLU A 72 29.10 -19.79 6.26
CA GLU A 72 28.08 -20.73 5.79
C GLU A 72 26.84 -20.75 6.73
N ALA A 73 27.06 -20.69 8.05
CA ALA A 73 25.98 -20.64 9.03
C ALA A 73 25.23 -19.30 8.98
N ILE A 74 25.91 -18.17 8.78
CA ILE A 74 25.31 -16.86 8.56
C ILE A 74 24.51 -16.86 7.25
N GLY A 75 25.06 -17.41 6.17
CA GLY A 75 24.35 -17.61 4.90
C GLY A 75 23.10 -18.50 5.03
N SER A 76 23.07 -19.40 6.02
CA SER A 76 21.95 -20.28 6.34
C SER A 76 20.97 -19.69 7.37
N GLN A 77 21.08 -18.39 7.68
CA GLN A 77 20.17 -17.64 8.55
C GLN A 77 20.12 -18.12 10.01
N ILE A 78 21.28 -18.37 10.63
CA ILE A 78 21.36 -18.55 12.09
C ILE A 78 21.04 -17.23 12.81
N ASP A 79 20.48 -17.35 14.02
CA ASP A 79 20.14 -16.18 14.86
C ASP A 79 21.25 -15.87 15.89
N ASP A 80 22.02 -16.88 16.29
CA ASP A 80 23.20 -16.74 17.16
C ASP A 80 24.06 -18.01 17.10
N TYR A 81 25.27 -17.96 17.65
CA TYR A 81 26.13 -19.16 17.83
C TYR A 81 26.86 -19.15 19.19
N LEU A 82 27.19 -20.33 19.67
CA LEU A 82 27.92 -20.53 20.92
C LEU A 82 29.11 -21.47 20.68
N ILE A 83 30.27 -21.14 21.26
CA ILE A 83 31.48 -21.92 21.09
C ILE A 83 31.69 -22.85 22.30
N LYS A 84 31.93 -24.13 22.06
CA LYS A 84 32.24 -25.11 23.14
C LYS A 84 33.65 -24.88 23.67
N PRO A 85 33.83 -24.93 25.04
CA PRO A 85 32.86 -25.32 26.07
C PRO A 85 31.86 -24.21 26.39
N VAL A 86 30.56 -24.51 26.27
CA VAL A 86 29.50 -23.52 26.49
C VAL A 86 29.25 -23.32 27.96
N ASN A 87 29.34 -22.08 28.42
CA ASN A 87 28.95 -21.70 29.75
C ASN A 87 27.42 -21.67 29.88
N PRO A 88 26.79 -22.31 30.88
CA PRO A 88 25.35 -22.25 31.12
C PRO A 88 24.75 -20.83 31.12
N ASN A 89 25.52 -19.85 31.60
CA ASN A 89 25.09 -18.45 31.60
C ASN A 89 25.05 -17.85 30.19
N GLN A 90 25.90 -18.30 29.28
CA GLN A 90 25.82 -17.87 27.86
C GLN A 90 24.55 -18.38 27.21
N ILE A 91 24.20 -19.66 27.41
CA ILE A 91 22.92 -20.22 26.94
C ILE A 91 21.74 -19.40 27.46
N LEU A 92 21.75 -19.09 28.77
CA LEU A 92 20.67 -18.30 29.39
C LEU A 92 20.60 -16.87 28.80
N LEU A 93 21.75 -16.24 28.57
CA LEU A 93 21.80 -14.89 27.98
C LEU A 93 21.29 -14.90 26.55
N THR A 94 21.71 -15.87 25.73
CA THR A 94 21.22 -16.03 24.34
C THR A 94 19.72 -16.33 24.30
N LEU A 95 19.22 -17.20 25.18
CA LEU A 95 17.81 -17.48 25.35
C LEU A 95 17.02 -16.20 25.68
N LYS A 96 17.46 -15.45 26.67
CA LYS A 96 16.82 -14.18 27.05
C LYS A 96 16.86 -13.16 25.89
N LYS A 97 17.98 -13.06 25.18
CA LYS A 97 18.10 -12.19 24.02
C LYS A 97 17.10 -12.56 22.93
N LEU A 98 16.90 -13.85 22.65
CA LEU A 98 16.07 -14.31 21.54
C LEU A 98 14.56 -14.38 21.91
N ILE A 99 14.22 -14.85 23.10
CA ILE A 99 12.83 -15.02 23.57
C ILE A 99 12.30 -13.73 24.20
N ASP A 100 13.05 -13.15 25.14
CA ASP A 100 12.60 -11.97 25.88
C ASP A 100 12.60 -10.71 25.01
N ASN A 101 13.47 -10.60 23.99
CA ASN A 101 13.41 -9.48 23.05
C ASN A 101 12.05 -9.39 22.35
N LYS A 102 11.52 -10.51 21.89
CA LYS A 102 10.21 -10.54 21.21
C LYS A 102 9.08 -10.10 22.15
N ARG A 103 9.10 -10.63 23.40
CA ARG A 103 8.13 -10.26 24.43
C ARG A 103 8.29 -8.80 24.86
N LEU A 104 9.52 -8.35 25.13
CA LEU A 104 9.81 -6.97 25.55
C LEU A 104 9.45 -5.96 24.46
N ILE A 105 9.72 -6.28 23.16
CA ILE A 105 9.29 -5.45 22.04
C ILE A 105 7.77 -5.37 21.97
N SER A 106 7.08 -6.50 22.17
CA SER A 106 5.61 -6.54 22.15
C SER A 106 5.00 -5.74 23.30
N GLU A 107 5.49 -5.93 24.54
CA GLU A 107 5.06 -5.19 25.72
C GLU A 107 5.33 -3.69 25.59
N LYS A 108 6.51 -3.33 25.07
CA LYS A 108 6.86 -1.94 24.79
C LYS A 108 5.96 -1.36 23.70
N THR A 109 5.74 -2.08 22.60
CA THR A 109 4.86 -1.65 21.51
C THR A 109 3.43 -1.40 22.02
N ALA A 110 2.91 -2.29 22.86
CA ALA A 110 1.58 -2.12 23.45
C ALA A 110 1.52 -0.88 24.35
N THR A 111 2.53 -0.67 25.19
CA THR A 111 2.62 0.51 26.08
C THR A 111 2.75 1.81 25.29
N ASP A 112 3.65 1.85 24.31
CA ASP A 112 3.86 3.00 23.44
C ASP A 112 2.56 3.34 22.68
N TYR A 113 1.85 2.34 22.17
CA TYR A 113 0.58 2.54 21.47
C TYR A 113 -0.52 3.08 22.41
N GLN A 114 -0.61 2.58 23.64
CA GLN A 114 -1.59 3.11 24.60
C GLN A 114 -1.39 4.61 24.90
N GLN A 115 -0.14 5.08 24.91
CA GLN A 115 0.16 6.50 25.06
C GLN A 115 -0.20 7.27 23.78
N GLU A 116 0.23 6.78 22.62
CA GLU A 116 -0.03 7.42 21.32
C GLU A 116 -1.52 7.40 20.95
N PHE A 117 -2.26 6.36 21.33
CA PHE A 117 -3.71 6.27 21.13
C PHE A 117 -4.44 7.50 21.66
N ARG A 118 -4.09 7.97 22.86
CA ARG A 118 -4.70 9.17 23.46
C ARG A 118 -4.34 10.42 22.66
N SER A 119 -3.09 10.53 22.24
CA SER A 119 -2.62 11.66 21.41
C SER A 119 -3.37 11.70 20.08
N ILE A 120 -3.44 10.59 19.35
CA ILE A 120 -4.15 10.51 18.08
C ILE A 120 -5.66 10.83 18.25
N LEU A 121 -6.28 10.33 19.33
CA LEU A 121 -7.69 10.63 19.62
C LEU A 121 -7.91 12.11 19.92
N MET A 122 -6.99 12.77 20.63
CA MET A 122 -7.04 14.22 20.85
C MET A 122 -6.87 14.98 19.53
N ASP A 123 -5.92 14.57 18.70
CA ASP A 123 -5.67 15.16 17.38
C ASP A 123 -6.94 15.06 16.51
N ILE A 124 -7.59 13.89 16.44
CA ILE A 124 -8.87 13.68 15.71
C ILE A 124 -9.95 14.64 16.17
N ASN A 125 -10.08 14.86 17.47
CA ASN A 125 -11.13 15.69 18.06
C ASN A 125 -10.80 17.20 18.10
N SER A 126 -9.59 17.60 17.71
CA SER A 126 -9.15 19.00 17.72
C SER A 126 -9.64 19.84 16.55
N ASN A 127 -10.52 19.32 15.70
CA ASN A 127 -10.94 19.91 14.43
C ASN A 127 -9.75 20.15 13.48
N PRO A 128 -9.00 19.08 13.11
CA PRO A 128 -7.75 19.18 12.35
C PRO A 128 -7.97 19.71 10.93
N GLY A 129 -7.00 20.49 10.45
CA GLY A 129 -6.90 20.91 9.06
C GLY A 129 -6.30 19.81 8.16
N GLU A 130 -6.05 20.14 6.89
CA GLU A 130 -5.58 19.16 5.91
C GLU A 130 -4.23 18.52 6.29
N LYS A 131 -3.30 19.30 6.84
CA LYS A 131 -1.95 18.82 7.23
C LYS A 131 -2.02 17.89 8.43
N GLU A 132 -2.79 18.29 9.42
CA GLU A 132 -3.00 17.49 10.63
C GLU A 132 -3.69 16.16 10.29
N TRP A 133 -4.65 16.14 9.37
CA TRP A 133 -5.27 14.89 8.90
C TRP A 133 -4.27 13.95 8.23
N VAL A 134 -3.34 14.49 7.45
CA VAL A 134 -2.28 13.67 6.84
C VAL A 134 -1.39 13.05 7.91
N GLU A 135 -1.00 13.82 8.92
CA GLU A 135 -0.16 13.30 10.02
C GLU A 135 -0.91 12.27 10.90
N ILE A 136 -2.20 12.48 11.17
CA ILE A 136 -3.06 11.50 11.85
C ILE A 136 -3.08 10.18 11.04
N TYR A 137 -3.29 10.27 9.72
CA TYR A 137 -3.32 9.10 8.86
C TYR A 137 -1.98 8.36 8.85
N LYS A 138 -0.87 9.07 8.71
CA LYS A 138 0.49 8.48 8.75
C LYS A 138 0.76 7.76 10.08
N LYS A 139 0.37 8.36 11.20
CA LYS A 139 0.51 7.74 12.53
C LYS A 139 -0.32 6.45 12.63
N ILE A 140 -1.57 6.47 12.21
CA ILE A 140 -2.46 5.30 12.22
C ILE A 140 -1.87 4.16 11.38
N ILE A 141 -1.39 4.43 10.17
CA ILE A 141 -0.77 3.42 9.30
C ILE A 141 0.53 2.88 9.90
N ALA A 142 1.37 3.73 10.47
CA ALA A 142 2.60 3.29 11.13
C ALA A 142 2.31 2.32 12.30
N TRP A 143 1.27 2.61 13.09
CA TRP A 143 0.83 1.74 14.17
C TRP A 143 0.20 0.45 13.68
N GLU A 144 -0.58 0.50 12.59
CA GLU A 144 -1.16 -0.69 11.99
C GLU A 144 -0.08 -1.69 11.56
N ILE A 145 0.94 -1.23 10.85
CA ILE A 145 2.07 -2.06 10.43
C ILE A 145 2.80 -2.62 11.66
N ARG A 146 3.12 -1.77 12.64
CA ARG A 146 3.88 -2.17 13.84
C ARG A 146 3.11 -3.17 14.71
N ILE A 147 1.80 -3.01 14.85
CA ILE A 147 0.92 -3.92 15.60
C ILE A 147 0.82 -5.27 14.87
N ASP A 148 0.65 -5.25 13.55
CA ASP A 148 0.58 -6.45 12.73
C ASP A 148 1.90 -7.23 12.73
N ASP A 149 3.06 -6.56 12.67
CA ASP A 149 4.39 -7.19 12.72
C ASP A 149 4.64 -7.89 14.07
N ASN A 150 4.10 -7.35 15.15
CA ASN A 150 4.23 -7.92 16.49
C ASN A 150 3.07 -8.85 16.88
N ASN A 151 2.10 -9.10 15.98
CA ASN A 151 0.92 -9.95 16.19
C ASN A 151 0.10 -9.59 17.45
N LEU A 152 -0.07 -8.30 17.73
CA LEU A 152 -0.79 -7.78 18.90
C LEU A 152 -2.31 -7.67 18.63
N LEU A 153 -3.03 -8.81 18.68
CA LEU A 153 -4.44 -8.89 18.31
C LEU A 153 -5.35 -7.95 19.11
N GLU A 154 -5.14 -7.86 20.42
CA GLU A 154 -5.94 -6.96 21.29
C GLU A 154 -5.76 -5.48 20.89
N MET A 155 -4.52 -5.08 20.59
CA MET A 155 -4.23 -3.72 20.13
C MET A 155 -4.80 -3.45 18.73
N LYS A 156 -4.90 -4.47 17.88
CA LYS A 156 -5.51 -4.37 16.56
C LYS A 156 -6.99 -3.98 16.64
N GLU A 157 -7.76 -4.58 17.55
CA GLU A 157 -9.17 -4.22 17.76
C GLU A 157 -9.32 -2.76 18.21
N ILE A 158 -8.44 -2.29 19.10
CA ILE A 158 -8.44 -0.90 19.57
C ILE A 158 -8.08 0.06 18.42
N LEU A 159 -7.08 -0.29 17.60
CA LEU A 159 -6.70 0.49 16.42
C LEU A 159 -7.84 0.55 15.40
N ASP A 160 -8.54 -0.54 15.17
CA ASP A 160 -9.68 -0.59 14.24
C ASP A 160 -10.83 0.32 14.69
N MET A 161 -11.09 0.43 15.99
CA MET A 161 -12.04 1.41 16.52
C MET A 161 -11.56 2.85 16.28
N GLN A 162 -10.27 3.12 16.50
CA GLN A 162 -9.68 4.44 16.26
C GLN A 162 -9.72 4.81 14.77
N LYS A 163 -9.43 3.86 13.87
CA LYS A 163 -9.55 4.04 12.41
C LYS A 163 -10.97 4.39 12.00
N LYS A 164 -11.97 3.73 12.58
CA LYS A 164 -13.38 4.02 12.29
C LYS A 164 -13.76 5.44 12.72
N GLU A 165 -13.34 5.88 13.90
CA GLU A 165 -13.61 7.24 14.37
C GLU A 165 -12.88 8.29 13.52
N ALA A 166 -11.59 8.05 13.19
CA ALA A 166 -10.84 8.92 12.29
C ALA A 166 -11.50 9.04 10.92
N ASN A 167 -11.94 7.92 10.34
CA ASN A 167 -12.60 7.89 9.03
C ASN A 167 -13.94 8.67 9.05
N LYS A 168 -14.71 8.56 10.13
CA LYS A 168 -15.95 9.28 10.32
C LYS A 168 -15.71 10.80 10.40
N GLU A 169 -14.77 11.25 11.20
CA GLU A 169 -14.46 12.67 11.36
C GLU A 169 -13.79 13.26 10.10
N PHE A 170 -12.90 12.50 9.45
CA PHE A 170 -12.34 12.87 8.15
C PHE A 170 -13.42 12.99 7.06
N SER A 171 -14.42 12.11 7.06
CA SER A 171 -15.55 12.19 6.14
C SER A 171 -16.30 13.52 6.33
N LYS A 172 -16.54 13.94 7.57
CA LYS A 172 -17.15 15.26 7.87
C LYS A 172 -16.27 16.43 7.42
N PHE A 173 -14.94 16.30 7.64
CA PHE A 173 -13.98 17.31 7.20
C PHE A 173 -14.04 17.51 5.68
N ILE A 174 -14.06 16.43 4.90
CA ILE A 174 -14.19 16.51 3.44
C ILE A 174 -15.54 17.13 3.04
N MET A 175 -16.63 16.70 3.65
CA MET A 175 -17.97 17.24 3.35
C MET A 175 -18.08 18.76 3.58
N ASN A 176 -17.40 19.26 4.62
CA ASN A 176 -17.46 20.67 4.99
C ASN A 176 -16.55 21.56 4.13
N ASN A 177 -15.50 20.98 3.54
CA ASN A 177 -14.42 21.77 2.92
C ASN A 177 -14.31 21.60 1.41
N TYR A 178 -14.52 20.38 0.87
CA TYR A 178 -14.18 20.04 -0.52
C TYR A 178 -14.80 20.95 -1.56
N VAL A 179 -16.10 21.23 -1.44
CA VAL A 179 -16.81 22.11 -2.40
C VAL A 179 -16.21 23.52 -2.42
N ASN A 180 -15.87 24.05 -1.24
CA ASN A 180 -15.27 25.36 -1.13
C ASN A 180 -13.84 25.40 -1.68
N TRP A 181 -13.05 24.33 -1.48
CA TRP A 181 -11.72 24.24 -2.06
C TRP A 181 -11.73 24.32 -3.57
N VAL A 182 -12.65 23.59 -4.21
CA VAL A 182 -12.76 23.59 -5.67
C VAL A 182 -13.32 24.92 -6.19
N LYS A 183 -14.42 25.42 -5.62
CA LYS A 183 -15.03 26.68 -6.04
C LYS A 183 -14.10 27.89 -5.94
N GLN A 184 -13.33 27.96 -4.86
CA GLN A 184 -12.44 29.09 -4.60
C GLN A 184 -11.05 28.90 -5.19
N ASN A 185 -10.76 27.71 -5.75
CA ASN A 185 -9.42 27.29 -6.14
C ASN A 185 -8.39 27.48 -5.01
N LYS A 186 -8.75 27.09 -3.80
CA LYS A 186 -7.96 27.17 -2.57
C LYS A 186 -7.96 25.80 -1.89
N GLY A 187 -7.20 25.67 -0.79
CA GLY A 187 -7.08 24.43 -0.04
C GLY A 187 -5.85 23.61 -0.44
N PRO A 188 -5.82 22.30 -0.14
CA PRO A 188 -4.66 21.44 -0.42
C PRO A 188 -4.45 21.23 -1.92
N LEU A 189 -3.24 20.80 -2.27
CA LEU A 189 -2.94 20.32 -3.61
C LEU A 189 -3.85 19.13 -3.96
N ARG A 190 -4.29 19.08 -5.21
CA ARG A 190 -5.20 18.04 -5.72
C ARG A 190 -4.62 17.39 -6.98
N SER A 191 -5.28 16.36 -7.47
CA SER A 191 -4.86 15.60 -8.66
C SER A 191 -4.36 16.48 -9.83
N PRO A 192 -5.03 17.58 -10.23
CA PRO A 192 -4.55 18.44 -11.32
C PRO A 192 -3.25 19.18 -11.03
N ASP A 193 -2.87 19.32 -9.76
CA ASP A 193 -1.76 20.18 -9.36
C ASP A 193 -0.40 19.45 -9.37
N ILE A 194 -0.40 18.11 -9.37
CA ILE A 194 0.78 17.27 -9.10
C ILE A 194 1.93 17.56 -10.07
N MET A 195 1.68 17.46 -11.36
CA MET A 195 2.74 17.62 -12.37
C MET A 195 3.33 19.02 -12.32
N LYS A 196 2.47 20.03 -12.23
CA LYS A 196 2.91 21.43 -12.16
C LYS A 196 3.71 21.75 -10.90
N HIS A 197 3.29 21.18 -9.75
CA HIS A 197 3.89 21.54 -8.46
C HIS A 197 5.16 20.76 -8.16
N PHE A 198 5.19 19.47 -8.46
CA PHE A 198 6.30 18.61 -8.10
C PHE A 198 7.22 18.27 -9.27
N VAL A 199 6.66 17.94 -10.44
CA VAL A 199 7.44 17.35 -11.54
C VAL A 199 8.06 18.40 -12.45
N PHE A 200 7.28 19.38 -12.89
CA PHE A 200 7.78 20.38 -13.86
C PHE A 200 8.93 21.26 -13.35
N PRO A 201 9.05 21.62 -12.06
CA PRO A 201 10.23 22.30 -11.56
C PRO A 201 11.54 21.55 -11.83
N SER A 202 11.51 20.20 -11.74
CA SER A 202 12.70 19.36 -11.98
C SER A 202 13.08 19.24 -13.46
N LEU A 203 12.22 19.63 -14.40
CA LEU A 203 12.53 19.62 -15.84
C LEU A 203 13.51 20.75 -16.25
N SER A 204 13.88 21.63 -15.33
CA SER A 204 14.93 22.63 -15.53
C SER A 204 16.34 22.07 -15.28
N GLU A 205 16.44 20.90 -14.64
CA GLU A 205 17.71 20.21 -14.40
C GLU A 205 18.13 19.41 -15.65
N ASP A 206 19.43 19.22 -15.82
CA ASP A 206 19.97 18.44 -16.95
C ASP A 206 19.87 16.91 -16.71
N LYS A 207 18.87 16.48 -15.94
CA LYS A 207 18.63 15.07 -15.60
C LYS A 207 17.29 14.59 -16.16
N PRO A 208 17.24 13.37 -16.69
CA PRO A 208 15.99 12.77 -17.09
C PRO A 208 15.04 12.61 -15.89
N VAL A 209 13.78 12.97 -16.10
CA VAL A 209 12.73 12.83 -15.10
C VAL A 209 11.86 11.63 -15.45
N VAL A 210 11.71 10.70 -14.53
CA VAL A 210 10.81 9.55 -14.63
C VAL A 210 9.67 9.73 -13.63
N PHE A 211 8.45 9.78 -14.13
CA PHE A 211 7.23 9.87 -13.32
C PHE A 211 6.52 8.52 -13.33
N LEU A 212 6.63 7.78 -12.24
CA LEU A 212 6.01 6.46 -12.05
C LEU A 212 4.71 6.61 -11.26
N LEU A 213 3.59 6.32 -11.90
CA LEU A 213 2.28 6.25 -11.27
C LEU A 213 1.90 4.77 -11.09
N LEU A 214 1.79 4.33 -9.84
CA LEU A 214 1.29 3.02 -9.46
C LEU A 214 -0.20 3.12 -9.21
N ASP A 215 -1.00 2.61 -10.14
CA ASP A 215 -2.45 2.67 -10.12
C ASP A 215 -3.00 2.01 -8.85
N ASN A 216 -3.79 2.78 -8.07
CA ASN A 216 -4.44 2.30 -6.86
C ASN A 216 -3.50 1.89 -5.70
N LEU A 217 -2.27 2.43 -5.64
CA LEU A 217 -1.33 2.15 -4.55
C LEU A 217 -1.75 2.89 -3.28
N ARG A 218 -2.01 2.16 -2.20
CA ARG A 218 -2.30 2.73 -0.89
C ARG A 218 -1.01 3.09 -0.13
N PHE A 219 -1.13 4.00 0.81
CA PHE A 219 0.01 4.45 1.61
C PHE A 219 0.62 3.33 2.49
N ASP A 220 -0.20 2.45 3.04
CA ASP A 220 0.28 1.28 3.80
C ASP A 220 1.04 0.27 2.93
N GLN A 221 0.65 0.11 1.66
CA GLN A 221 1.38 -0.68 0.69
C GLN A 221 2.70 0.00 0.29
N TRP A 222 2.69 1.34 0.12
CA TRP A 222 3.91 2.11 -0.08
C TRP A 222 4.91 1.88 1.04
N LYS A 223 4.49 1.96 2.30
CA LYS A 223 5.36 1.81 3.48
C LYS A 223 6.03 0.43 3.61
N VAL A 224 5.52 -0.60 2.97
CA VAL A 224 6.19 -1.92 2.91
C VAL A 224 7.10 -2.09 1.69
N ILE A 225 6.93 -1.26 0.65
CA ILE A 225 7.80 -1.22 -0.54
C ILE A 225 8.95 -0.22 -0.36
N GLU A 226 8.71 0.90 0.29
CA GLU A 226 9.66 1.99 0.49
C GLU A 226 11.04 1.52 0.97
N PRO A 227 11.18 0.64 1.98
CA PRO A 227 12.49 0.17 2.44
C PRO A 227 13.30 -0.53 1.33
N ILE A 228 12.63 -1.23 0.40
CA ILE A 228 13.27 -1.91 -0.72
C ILE A 228 13.80 -0.86 -1.73
N ILE A 229 12.99 0.13 -2.03
CA ILE A 229 13.37 1.20 -2.97
C ILE A 229 14.52 2.03 -2.41
N THR A 230 14.52 2.31 -1.11
CA THR A 230 15.54 3.13 -0.44
C THR A 230 16.89 2.43 -0.30
N GLU A 231 17.01 1.14 -0.59
CA GLU A 231 18.30 0.46 -0.72
C GLU A 231 19.10 0.98 -1.92
N ILE A 232 18.44 1.45 -2.97
CA ILE A 232 19.08 1.89 -4.21
C ILE A 232 18.75 3.34 -4.61
N TYR A 233 17.74 3.96 -4.00
CA TYR A 233 17.35 5.34 -4.23
C TYR A 233 17.37 6.14 -2.94
N ARG A 234 17.79 7.40 -3.01
CA ARG A 234 17.67 8.36 -1.90
C ARG A 234 16.36 9.10 -2.00
N VAL A 235 15.53 9.06 -0.95
CA VAL A 235 14.33 9.89 -0.85
C VAL A 235 14.73 11.34 -0.59
N GLU A 236 14.33 12.26 -1.47
CA GLU A 236 14.55 13.69 -1.32
C GLU A 236 13.38 14.34 -0.57
N SER A 237 12.15 13.97 -0.90
CA SER A 237 10.93 14.45 -0.21
C SER A 237 9.82 13.40 -0.26
N GLU A 238 8.92 13.44 0.72
CA GLU A 238 7.65 12.75 0.73
C GLU A 238 6.56 13.79 0.95
N ASP A 239 5.71 13.99 -0.04
CA ASP A 239 4.65 14.97 -0.05
C ASP A 239 3.29 14.30 -0.26
N TYR A 240 2.22 15.08 -0.17
CA TYR A 240 0.86 14.59 -0.31
C TYR A 240 0.00 15.49 -1.17
N PHE A 241 -1.05 14.93 -1.68
CA PHE A 241 -2.14 15.64 -2.33
C PHE A 241 -3.48 14.96 -2.02
N PHE A 242 -4.57 15.67 -2.22
CA PHE A 242 -5.91 15.10 -2.13
C PHE A 242 -6.38 14.70 -3.52
N SER A 243 -6.70 13.42 -3.71
CA SER A 243 -7.34 12.97 -4.94
C SER A 243 -8.70 13.66 -5.08
N ILE A 244 -9.03 14.08 -6.30
CA ILE A 244 -10.34 14.70 -6.56
C ILE A 244 -11.46 13.67 -6.40
N LEU A 245 -12.66 14.15 -6.09
CA LEU A 245 -13.87 13.32 -6.10
C LEU A 245 -14.48 13.27 -7.51
N PRO A 246 -14.85 12.07 -7.99
CA PRO A 246 -14.62 10.73 -7.45
C PRO A 246 -13.13 10.36 -7.43
N THR A 247 -12.68 9.68 -6.37
CA THR A 247 -11.33 9.14 -6.26
C THR A 247 -11.21 7.86 -7.08
N SER A 248 -11.29 7.96 -8.38
CA SER A 248 -11.22 6.83 -9.31
C SER A 248 -10.33 7.15 -10.50
N THR A 249 -9.81 6.10 -11.12
CA THR A 249 -8.89 6.15 -12.25
C THR A 249 -9.32 7.13 -13.33
N GLN A 250 -10.59 7.06 -13.75
CA GLN A 250 -11.14 7.92 -14.82
C GLN A 250 -10.99 9.41 -14.49
N TYR A 251 -11.35 9.81 -13.27
CA TYR A 251 -11.37 11.21 -12.87
C TYR A 251 -10.00 11.69 -12.42
N SER A 252 -9.42 11.01 -11.46
CA SER A 252 -8.17 11.44 -10.82
C SER A 252 -6.97 11.36 -11.77
N ARG A 253 -6.78 10.23 -12.45
CA ARG A 253 -5.59 10.04 -13.30
C ARG A 253 -5.62 10.91 -14.55
N ASN A 254 -6.77 11.03 -15.23
CA ASN A 254 -6.90 12.00 -16.32
C ASN A 254 -6.61 13.43 -15.84
N SER A 255 -7.04 13.80 -14.63
CA SER A 255 -6.74 15.12 -14.06
C SER A 255 -5.27 15.32 -13.75
N ILE A 256 -4.55 14.29 -13.28
CA ILE A 256 -3.10 14.33 -13.10
C ILE A 256 -2.39 14.64 -14.42
N PHE A 257 -2.71 13.88 -15.48
CA PHE A 257 -2.06 14.03 -16.79
C PHE A 257 -2.53 15.24 -17.55
N ALA A 258 -3.76 15.69 -17.33
CA ALA A 258 -4.25 16.91 -17.96
C ALA A 258 -3.83 18.19 -17.22
N GLY A 259 -3.58 18.16 -15.90
CA GLY A 259 -3.46 19.37 -15.09
C GLY A 259 -4.72 20.24 -15.12
N LEU A 260 -5.88 19.60 -15.21
CA LEU A 260 -7.19 20.20 -15.36
C LEU A 260 -8.23 19.39 -14.59
N MET A 261 -9.30 20.05 -14.11
CA MET A 261 -10.45 19.33 -13.59
C MET A 261 -11.22 18.61 -14.72
N PRO A 262 -11.94 17.53 -14.42
CA PRO A 262 -12.66 16.73 -15.44
C PRO A 262 -13.56 17.53 -16.39
N ARG A 263 -14.32 18.50 -15.86
CA ARG A 263 -15.14 19.42 -16.68
C ARG A 263 -14.30 20.24 -17.66
N GLU A 264 -13.11 20.66 -17.26
CA GLU A 264 -12.23 21.44 -18.13
C GLU A 264 -11.63 20.56 -19.23
N ILE A 265 -11.35 19.27 -18.90
CA ILE A 265 -10.91 18.27 -19.90
C ILE A 265 -12.02 18.06 -20.91
N GLU A 266 -13.25 17.76 -20.48
CA GLU A 266 -14.43 17.60 -21.34
C GLU A 266 -14.64 18.81 -22.25
N LYS A 267 -14.55 20.03 -21.72
CA LYS A 267 -14.75 21.25 -22.51
C LYS A 267 -13.64 21.51 -23.51
N LYS A 268 -12.38 21.25 -23.15
CA LYS A 268 -11.22 21.58 -23.97
C LYS A 268 -10.86 20.48 -24.98
N TYR A 269 -11.11 19.24 -24.59
CA TYR A 269 -10.79 18.03 -25.35
C TYR A 269 -11.99 17.07 -25.36
N PRO A 270 -13.12 17.43 -25.97
CA PRO A 270 -14.36 16.65 -25.91
C PRO A 270 -14.20 15.22 -26.41
N ASP A 271 -13.36 15.00 -27.42
CA ASP A 271 -13.10 13.67 -28.00
C ASP A 271 -12.18 12.80 -27.11
N TRP A 272 -11.59 13.36 -26.06
CA TRP A 272 -10.67 12.65 -25.13
C TRP A 272 -11.33 12.32 -23.80
N TRP A 273 -12.49 12.87 -23.53
CA TRP A 273 -13.28 12.60 -22.34
C TRP A 273 -14.48 11.71 -22.67
N LEU A 274 -14.67 10.67 -21.87
CA LEU A 274 -15.88 9.86 -21.91
C LEU A 274 -16.52 9.86 -20.53
N ASN A 275 -17.83 10.09 -20.45
CA ASN A 275 -18.59 10.01 -19.21
C ASN A 275 -18.79 8.54 -18.79
N ASP A 276 -19.18 8.31 -17.53
CA ASP A 276 -19.33 6.95 -16.96
C ASP A 276 -20.28 6.07 -17.78
N ASN A 277 -21.37 6.64 -18.30
CA ASN A 277 -22.41 5.94 -19.05
C ASN A 277 -22.07 5.75 -20.55
N GLU A 278 -20.98 6.29 -21.04
CA GLU A 278 -20.55 6.12 -22.43
C GLU A 278 -19.70 4.86 -22.58
N GLU A 279 -19.75 4.21 -23.72
CA GLU A 279 -18.95 3.02 -24.02
C GLU A 279 -17.50 3.40 -24.35
N GLY A 280 -16.53 2.54 -23.98
CA GLY A 280 -15.13 2.69 -24.31
C GLY A 280 -14.22 2.83 -23.08
N GLY A 281 -12.92 2.83 -23.35
CA GLY A 281 -11.90 3.03 -22.31
C GLY A 281 -11.82 4.50 -21.88
N LYS A 282 -11.92 4.75 -20.58
CA LYS A 282 -12.00 6.10 -20.02
C LYS A 282 -10.66 6.82 -19.92
N ASN A 283 -9.57 6.07 -20.04
CA ASN A 283 -8.19 6.54 -19.85
C ASN A 283 -7.30 6.15 -21.04
N LEU A 284 -7.75 6.44 -22.27
CA LEU A 284 -7.02 6.12 -23.49
C LEU A 284 -6.19 7.28 -24.04
N LYS A 285 -6.31 8.47 -23.45
CA LYS A 285 -5.71 9.72 -23.93
C LYS A 285 -4.79 10.39 -22.89
N GLU A 286 -4.26 9.58 -21.99
CA GLU A 286 -3.38 10.06 -20.92
C GLU A 286 -2.05 10.62 -21.46
N ASP A 287 -1.53 10.04 -22.54
CA ASP A 287 -0.34 10.49 -23.25
C ASP A 287 -0.54 11.85 -23.91
N GLU A 288 -1.63 12.03 -24.66
CA GLU A 288 -1.94 13.31 -25.31
C GLU A 288 -2.24 14.39 -24.26
N LEU A 289 -2.94 14.05 -23.17
CA LEU A 289 -3.21 14.97 -22.06
C LEU A 289 -1.90 15.45 -21.41
N LEU A 290 -0.93 14.55 -21.18
CA LEU A 290 0.38 14.88 -20.65
C LEU A 290 1.14 15.85 -21.54
N VAL A 291 1.21 15.55 -22.85
CA VAL A 291 1.88 16.41 -23.83
C VAL A 291 1.26 17.82 -23.85
N GLU A 292 -0.06 17.89 -23.83
CA GLU A 292 -0.76 19.19 -23.80
C GLU A 292 -0.57 19.93 -22.48
N GLN A 293 -0.44 19.23 -21.37
CA GLN A 293 -0.12 19.83 -20.07
C GLN A 293 1.31 20.42 -20.08
N VAL A 294 2.30 19.66 -20.57
CA VAL A 294 3.68 20.12 -20.68
C VAL A 294 3.76 21.37 -21.57
N LYS A 295 3.11 21.37 -22.73
CA LYS A 295 3.06 22.56 -23.63
C LYS A 295 2.48 23.80 -22.92
N ARG A 296 1.48 23.64 -22.07
CA ARG A 296 0.86 24.77 -21.35
C ARG A 296 1.75 25.39 -20.30
N TRP A 297 2.54 24.58 -19.61
CA TRP A 297 3.28 25.03 -18.44
C TRP A 297 4.79 25.18 -18.67
N VAL A 298 5.37 24.31 -19.50
CA VAL A 298 6.82 24.28 -19.75
C VAL A 298 7.08 24.85 -21.14
N ARG A 299 7.46 26.11 -21.22
CA ARG A 299 7.69 26.85 -22.47
C ARG A 299 8.97 26.43 -23.20
N LYS A 300 9.29 25.14 -23.22
CA LYS A 300 10.45 24.54 -23.89
C LYS A 300 9.96 23.40 -24.76
N ASP A 301 10.66 23.14 -25.84
CA ASP A 301 10.43 21.93 -26.64
C ASP A 301 11.09 20.74 -25.90
N LEU A 302 10.29 19.95 -25.21
CA LEU A 302 10.72 18.82 -24.40
C LEU A 302 10.34 17.51 -25.06
N LYS A 303 11.26 16.55 -25.07
CA LYS A 303 10.97 15.18 -25.43
C LYS A 303 10.23 14.50 -24.28
N VAL A 304 8.95 14.24 -24.47
CA VAL A 304 8.05 13.61 -23.52
C VAL A 304 7.64 12.25 -24.03
N ASP A 305 7.65 11.25 -23.18
CA ASP A 305 7.21 9.90 -23.49
C ASP A 305 6.24 9.38 -22.43
N TYR A 306 5.39 8.46 -22.83
CA TYR A 306 4.39 7.83 -21.97
C TYR A 306 4.29 6.34 -22.24
N THR A 307 4.25 5.54 -21.20
CA THR A 307 4.03 4.10 -21.33
C THR A 307 3.05 3.59 -20.25
N LYS A 308 2.16 2.69 -20.65
CA LYS A 308 1.17 2.07 -19.76
C LYS A 308 1.38 0.56 -19.70
N VAL A 309 1.58 0.06 -18.51
CA VAL A 309 1.83 -1.36 -18.24
C VAL A 309 0.59 -1.98 -17.62
N THR A 310 -0.11 -2.79 -18.41
CA THR A 310 -1.36 -3.45 -17.99
C THR A 310 -1.27 -4.97 -18.00
N ASN A 311 -0.17 -5.54 -18.50
CA ASN A 311 0.01 -6.98 -18.61
C ASN A 311 1.50 -7.35 -18.58
N THR A 312 1.79 -8.65 -18.51
CA THR A 312 3.16 -9.20 -18.41
C THR A 312 4.02 -8.85 -19.63
N THR A 313 3.45 -8.79 -20.84
CA THR A 313 4.18 -8.44 -22.06
C THR A 313 4.63 -6.98 -22.01
N ASN A 314 3.73 -6.06 -21.63
CA ASN A 314 4.08 -4.65 -21.45
C ASN A 314 5.13 -4.46 -20.34
N SER A 315 5.02 -5.24 -19.27
CA SER A 315 5.97 -5.21 -18.15
C SER A 315 7.38 -5.62 -18.60
N LYS A 316 7.50 -6.66 -19.39
CA LYS A 316 8.77 -7.10 -19.96
C LYS A 316 9.32 -6.07 -20.95
N ASN A 317 8.50 -5.54 -21.84
CA ASN A 317 8.89 -4.48 -22.77
C ASN A 317 9.40 -3.24 -22.04
N LEU A 318 8.77 -2.86 -20.93
CA LEU A 318 9.25 -1.78 -20.06
C LEU A 318 10.68 -2.07 -19.59
N THR A 319 10.93 -3.25 -19.02
CA THR A 319 12.24 -3.63 -18.48
C THR A 319 13.33 -3.70 -19.54
N ASP A 320 12.99 -4.18 -20.74
CA ASP A 320 13.93 -4.30 -21.84
C ASP A 320 14.33 -2.93 -22.42
N ASN A 321 13.42 -1.94 -22.37
CA ASN A 321 13.60 -0.62 -22.97
C ASN A 321 13.82 0.50 -21.95
N VAL A 322 13.85 0.22 -20.66
CA VAL A 322 13.81 1.24 -19.60
C VAL A 322 14.95 2.27 -19.69
N LEU A 323 16.12 1.87 -20.14
CA LEU A 323 17.25 2.78 -20.33
C LEU A 323 17.07 3.76 -21.49
N ASN A 324 16.20 3.46 -22.46
CA ASN A 324 15.87 4.39 -23.53
C ASN A 324 15.10 5.60 -23.02
N TYR A 325 14.36 5.44 -21.92
CA TYR A 325 13.61 6.51 -21.29
C TYR A 325 14.49 7.59 -20.67
N THR A 326 15.73 7.27 -20.35
CA THR A 326 16.71 8.27 -19.87
C THR A 326 17.19 9.24 -20.96
N GLN A 327 16.78 9.05 -22.23
CA GLN A 327 17.03 9.96 -23.33
C GLN A 327 15.90 11.01 -23.49
N ASN A 328 14.84 10.90 -22.73
CA ASN A 328 13.73 11.84 -22.71
C ASN A 328 13.90 12.83 -21.54
N HIS A 329 13.33 14.01 -21.69
CA HIS A 329 13.30 14.98 -20.59
C HIS A 329 12.29 14.55 -19.52
N LEU A 330 11.16 13.97 -19.95
CA LEU A 330 10.12 13.42 -19.09
C LEU A 330 9.62 12.10 -19.66
N THR A 331 9.61 11.05 -18.86
CA THR A 331 8.91 9.81 -19.16
C THR A 331 7.91 9.51 -18.06
N ALA A 332 6.63 9.39 -18.44
CA ALA A 332 5.58 8.94 -17.54
C ALA A 332 5.31 7.44 -17.72
N ILE A 333 5.31 6.72 -16.62
CA ILE A 333 5.03 5.27 -16.58
C ILE A 333 3.81 5.05 -15.68
N VAL A 334 2.77 4.45 -16.22
CA VAL A 334 1.60 4.00 -15.47
C VAL A 334 1.65 2.49 -15.31
N TYR A 335 1.58 2.01 -14.07
CA TYR A 335 1.67 0.58 -13.78
C TYR A 335 0.43 0.09 -13.04
N ASN A 336 -0.38 -0.75 -13.70
CA ASN A 336 -1.74 -1.11 -13.25
C ASN A 336 -1.81 -2.38 -12.38
N PHE A 337 -0.71 -2.97 -11.94
CA PHE A 337 -0.75 -4.26 -11.26
C PHE A 337 -1.52 -4.23 -9.93
N ILE A 338 -1.34 -3.18 -9.11
CA ILE A 338 -1.98 -3.10 -7.79
C ILE A 338 -3.49 -2.94 -7.94
N ASP A 339 -3.94 -2.19 -8.92
CA ASP A 339 -5.36 -2.08 -9.27
C ASP A 339 -5.93 -3.45 -9.69
N ALA A 340 -5.26 -4.17 -10.59
CA ALA A 340 -5.64 -5.51 -11.00
C ALA A 340 -5.67 -6.50 -9.81
N LEU A 341 -4.72 -6.38 -8.86
CA LEU A 341 -4.69 -7.18 -7.65
C LEU A 341 -5.88 -6.87 -6.71
N SER A 342 -6.24 -5.60 -6.59
CA SER A 342 -7.41 -5.15 -5.82
C SER A 342 -8.72 -5.73 -6.38
N HIS A 343 -8.90 -5.66 -7.69
CA HIS A 343 -10.03 -6.28 -8.37
C HIS A 343 -10.06 -7.81 -8.16
N SER A 344 -8.91 -8.46 -8.32
CA SER A 344 -8.78 -9.91 -8.11
C SER A 344 -9.10 -10.32 -6.67
N ARG A 345 -8.71 -9.50 -5.67
CA ARG A 345 -9.06 -9.71 -4.26
C ARG A 345 -10.57 -9.69 -4.02
N THR A 346 -11.31 -8.94 -4.81
CA THR A 346 -12.77 -8.89 -4.73
C THR A 346 -13.45 -10.04 -5.47
N GLU A 347 -12.88 -10.51 -6.58
CA GLU A 347 -13.54 -11.40 -7.52
C GLU A 347 -13.08 -12.86 -7.43
N MET A 348 -11.81 -13.12 -7.07
CA MET A 348 -11.19 -14.44 -7.10
C MET A 348 -11.06 -15.04 -5.70
N GLU A 349 -11.70 -16.18 -5.43
CA GLU A 349 -11.66 -16.84 -4.11
C GLU A 349 -10.24 -17.14 -3.62
N VAL A 350 -9.33 -17.59 -4.50
CA VAL A 350 -7.94 -17.88 -4.15
C VAL A 350 -7.22 -16.61 -3.66
N ILE A 351 -7.44 -15.47 -4.31
CA ILE A 351 -6.83 -14.20 -3.90
C ILE A 351 -7.47 -13.65 -2.63
N LYS A 352 -8.78 -13.86 -2.42
CA LYS A 352 -9.45 -13.53 -1.16
C LYS A 352 -8.83 -14.29 0.03
N GLU A 353 -8.52 -15.57 -0.16
CA GLU A 353 -7.87 -16.39 0.86
C GLU A 353 -6.43 -15.90 1.14
N LEU A 354 -5.63 -15.66 0.10
CA LEU A 354 -4.25 -15.18 0.20
C LEU A 354 -4.12 -13.76 0.76
N ALA A 355 -5.10 -12.91 0.55
CA ALA A 355 -5.16 -11.52 0.99
C ALA A 355 -6.40 -11.26 1.86
N SER A 356 -6.66 -12.14 2.83
CA SER A 356 -7.87 -12.13 3.66
C SER A 356 -7.96 -10.90 4.56
N ASP A 357 -6.85 -10.35 4.99
CA ASP A 357 -6.75 -9.12 5.78
C ASP A 357 -5.74 -8.13 5.17
N GLU A 358 -5.58 -6.96 5.81
CA GLU A 358 -4.71 -5.90 5.32
C GLU A 358 -3.23 -6.27 5.47
N LYS A 359 -2.84 -7.03 6.49
CA LYS A 359 -1.48 -7.55 6.67
C LYS A 359 -1.08 -8.49 5.54
N ALA A 360 -1.96 -9.44 5.22
CA ALA A 360 -1.76 -10.39 4.13
C ALA A 360 -1.70 -9.65 2.77
N TYR A 361 -2.56 -8.65 2.56
CA TYR A 361 -2.55 -7.86 1.34
C TYR A 361 -1.26 -7.05 1.16
N ARG A 362 -0.74 -6.42 2.22
CA ARG A 362 0.58 -5.78 2.21
C ARG A 362 1.71 -6.76 1.90
N SER A 363 1.68 -7.94 2.52
CA SER A 363 2.68 -8.99 2.27
C SER A 363 2.68 -9.46 0.83
N LEU A 364 1.49 -9.64 0.24
CA LEU A 364 1.34 -10.01 -1.16
C LEU A 364 1.87 -8.91 -2.10
N THR A 365 1.58 -7.65 -1.80
CA THR A 365 2.10 -6.50 -2.54
C THR A 365 3.63 -6.45 -2.48
N LYS A 366 4.22 -6.63 -1.31
CA LYS A 366 5.68 -6.67 -1.12
C LYS A 366 6.32 -7.80 -1.90
N SER A 367 5.78 -9.01 -1.80
CA SER A 367 6.27 -10.19 -2.52
C SER A 367 6.19 -10.00 -4.03
N TRP A 368 5.07 -9.48 -4.53
CA TRP A 368 4.94 -9.15 -5.94
C TRP A 368 6.01 -8.13 -6.37
N PHE A 369 6.17 -7.05 -5.63
CA PHE A 369 7.10 -5.98 -5.98
C PHE A 369 8.52 -6.49 -6.13
N LEU A 370 9.02 -7.27 -5.17
CA LEU A 370 10.36 -7.87 -5.16
C LEU A 370 10.61 -8.79 -6.37
N ASN A 371 9.57 -9.48 -6.85
CA ASN A 371 9.67 -10.41 -7.98
C ASN A 371 9.18 -9.82 -9.31
N SER A 372 8.87 -8.51 -9.33
CA SER A 372 8.28 -7.86 -10.50
C SER A 372 9.32 -7.38 -11.51
N GLN A 373 8.91 -7.30 -12.77
CA GLN A 373 9.68 -6.63 -13.81
C GLN A 373 9.84 -5.12 -13.52
N LEU A 374 8.93 -4.53 -12.74
CA LEU A 374 9.05 -3.16 -12.30
C LEU A 374 10.28 -2.95 -11.40
N TRP A 375 10.50 -3.85 -10.44
CA TRP A 375 11.69 -3.77 -9.59
C TRP A 375 12.98 -3.90 -10.39
N VAL A 376 13.03 -4.83 -11.34
CA VAL A 376 14.18 -4.97 -12.26
C VAL A 376 14.39 -3.69 -13.09
N ALA A 377 13.32 -3.06 -13.56
CA ALA A 377 13.40 -1.79 -14.29
C ALA A 377 13.94 -0.66 -13.42
N LEU A 378 13.47 -0.56 -12.15
CA LEU A 378 13.96 0.44 -11.20
C LEU A 378 15.43 0.22 -10.85
N GLN A 379 15.90 -1.02 -10.69
CA GLN A 379 17.31 -1.33 -10.47
C GLN A 379 18.18 -0.85 -11.65
N LYS A 380 17.75 -1.09 -12.89
CA LYS A 380 18.45 -0.58 -14.08
C LYS A 380 18.48 0.94 -14.15
N LEU A 381 17.38 1.60 -13.79
CA LEU A 381 17.30 3.07 -13.77
C LEU A 381 18.20 3.67 -12.69
N ALA A 382 18.38 2.98 -11.56
CA ALA A 382 19.26 3.44 -10.48
C ALA A 382 20.75 3.53 -10.88
N GLU A 383 21.15 2.84 -11.96
CA GLU A 383 22.49 2.97 -12.54
C GLU A 383 22.70 4.31 -13.29
N LYS A 384 21.64 5.08 -13.46
CA LYS A 384 21.64 6.37 -14.17
C LYS A 384 21.32 7.53 -13.22
N GLU A 385 21.86 8.68 -13.51
CA GLU A 385 21.48 9.92 -12.81
C GLU A 385 20.12 10.39 -13.32
N ILE A 386 19.06 10.01 -12.61
CA ILE A 386 17.67 10.40 -12.92
C ILE A 386 17.01 11.03 -11.69
N ILE A 387 15.91 11.73 -11.94
CA ILE A 387 14.96 12.12 -10.90
C ILE A 387 13.74 11.23 -11.04
N LEU A 388 13.43 10.46 -10.00
CA LEU A 388 12.29 9.53 -9.97
C LEU A 388 11.19 10.07 -9.05
N PHE A 389 10.02 10.30 -9.62
CA PHE A 389 8.80 10.55 -8.87
C PHE A 389 7.97 9.27 -8.82
N ILE A 390 7.55 8.85 -7.63
CA ILE A 390 6.63 7.73 -7.44
C ILE A 390 5.35 8.26 -6.81
N THR A 391 4.20 7.96 -7.41
CA THR A 391 2.90 8.42 -6.93
C THR A 391 1.79 7.41 -7.24
N THR A 392 0.58 7.75 -6.82
CA THR A 392 -0.65 7.03 -7.18
C THR A 392 -1.73 8.04 -7.58
N ASP A 393 -2.77 7.61 -8.23
CA ASP A 393 -3.94 8.42 -8.58
C ASP A 393 -5.03 8.35 -7.51
N HIS A 394 -5.23 7.20 -6.90
CA HIS A 394 -6.15 6.94 -5.78
C HIS A 394 -5.70 5.71 -5.00
N GLY A 395 -6.45 5.35 -3.96
CA GLY A 395 -6.33 4.09 -3.24
C GLY A 395 -7.68 3.38 -3.17
N THR A 396 -7.73 2.27 -2.44
CA THR A 396 -8.96 1.54 -2.16
C THR A 396 -9.35 1.63 -0.70
N ILE A 397 -10.64 1.49 -0.43
CA ILE A 397 -11.18 1.30 0.91
C ILE A 397 -11.98 0.00 0.97
N ARG A 398 -11.85 -0.75 2.05
CA ARG A 398 -12.68 -1.92 2.31
C ARG A 398 -14.03 -1.48 2.86
N VAL A 399 -15.09 -1.72 2.10
CA VAL A 399 -16.46 -1.31 2.42
C VAL A 399 -17.27 -2.46 3.02
N ASN A 400 -18.13 -2.15 3.99
CA ASN A 400 -18.92 -3.15 4.70
C ASN A 400 -20.34 -2.68 5.07
N ASN A 401 -20.67 -1.40 4.89
CA ASN A 401 -21.99 -0.87 5.25
C ASN A 401 -22.78 -0.51 3.99
N PRO A 402 -23.83 -1.26 3.64
CA PRO A 402 -24.64 -0.99 2.47
C PRO A 402 -25.58 0.21 2.68
N VAL A 403 -25.60 1.12 1.72
CA VAL A 403 -26.52 2.26 1.66
C VAL A 403 -27.42 2.11 0.45
N ARG A 404 -28.74 2.12 0.69
CA ARG A 404 -29.71 1.97 -0.38
C ARG A 404 -29.74 3.23 -1.26
N VAL A 405 -29.69 3.01 -2.58
CA VAL A 405 -29.91 4.03 -3.58
C VAL A 405 -30.90 3.53 -4.64
N VAL A 406 -31.76 4.40 -5.12
CA VAL A 406 -32.63 4.14 -6.27
C VAL A 406 -32.29 5.19 -7.34
N GLY A 407 -32.12 4.76 -8.55
CA GLY A 407 -31.84 5.58 -9.72
C GLY A 407 -32.42 4.97 -10.99
N ASP A 408 -32.29 5.68 -12.09
CA ASP A 408 -32.69 5.19 -13.41
C ASP A 408 -31.65 4.18 -13.96
N LYS A 409 -31.92 3.63 -15.16
CA LYS A 409 -31.05 2.64 -15.80
C LYS A 409 -29.69 3.21 -16.27
N GLU A 410 -29.60 4.55 -16.39
CA GLU A 410 -28.38 5.24 -16.80
C GLU A 410 -27.49 5.58 -15.61
N THR A 411 -27.92 5.28 -14.38
CA THR A 411 -27.13 5.53 -13.16
C THR A 411 -25.91 4.61 -13.12
N THR A 412 -24.76 5.18 -12.77
CA THR A 412 -23.48 4.46 -12.71
C THR A 412 -23.51 3.27 -11.76
N THR A 413 -22.72 2.25 -12.05
CA THR A 413 -22.63 1.01 -11.24
C THR A 413 -21.61 1.10 -10.11
N ASN A 414 -20.76 2.14 -10.07
CA ASN A 414 -19.73 2.28 -9.04
C ASN A 414 -20.29 2.21 -7.61
N LEU A 415 -19.55 1.60 -6.70
CA LEU A 415 -20.00 1.36 -5.32
C LEU A 415 -19.87 2.59 -4.41
N ARG A 416 -18.91 3.48 -4.68
CA ARG A 416 -18.59 4.60 -3.80
C ARG A 416 -19.22 5.92 -4.24
N TYR A 417 -19.58 6.03 -5.51
CA TYR A 417 -20.32 7.18 -6.03
C TYR A 417 -21.39 6.78 -7.03
N LYS A 418 -22.37 7.62 -7.21
CA LYS A 418 -23.38 7.48 -8.26
C LYS A 418 -23.55 8.80 -9.00
N VAL A 419 -23.70 8.66 -10.31
CA VAL A 419 -24.08 9.76 -11.21
C VAL A 419 -25.37 9.35 -11.89
N GLY A 420 -26.38 10.19 -11.82
CA GLY A 420 -27.68 9.90 -12.42
C GLY A 420 -28.70 10.99 -12.19
N LYS A 421 -29.89 10.76 -12.79
CA LYS A 421 -31.07 11.61 -12.63
C LYS A 421 -31.97 11.00 -11.54
N ASN A 422 -32.72 11.86 -10.85
CA ASN A 422 -33.76 11.44 -9.91
C ASN A 422 -33.29 10.41 -8.87
N LEU A 423 -32.05 10.56 -8.40
CA LEU A 423 -31.50 9.67 -7.39
C LEU A 423 -32.27 9.83 -6.06
N SER A 424 -32.71 8.70 -5.49
CA SER A 424 -33.37 8.63 -4.18
C SER A 424 -32.45 7.91 -3.19
N TYR A 425 -32.12 8.58 -2.09
CA TYR A 425 -31.17 8.14 -1.06
C TYR A 425 -31.40 8.87 0.25
N ASP A 426 -30.85 8.37 1.34
CA ASP A 426 -30.81 9.12 2.60
C ASP A 426 -29.69 10.17 2.54
N ARG A 427 -30.05 11.44 2.66
CA ARG A 427 -29.09 12.56 2.60
C ARG A 427 -28.06 12.54 3.73
N LYS A 428 -28.36 11.88 4.85
CA LYS A 428 -27.42 11.78 5.97
C LYS A 428 -26.26 10.85 5.68
N GLU A 429 -26.45 9.93 4.74
CA GLU A 429 -25.46 8.88 4.39
C GLU A 429 -24.56 9.28 3.23
N VAL A 430 -24.74 10.44 2.62
CA VAL A 430 -24.03 10.84 1.41
C VAL A 430 -23.50 12.28 1.45
N LEU A 431 -22.47 12.55 0.66
CA LEU A 431 -22.15 13.88 0.17
C LEU A 431 -22.88 14.08 -1.17
N GLU A 432 -23.82 15.00 -1.21
CA GLU A 432 -24.61 15.34 -2.41
C GLU A 432 -23.99 16.53 -3.14
N ILE A 433 -23.73 16.39 -4.44
CA ILE A 433 -23.33 17.49 -5.34
C ILE A 433 -24.42 17.66 -6.40
N LYS A 434 -25.28 18.63 -6.19
CA LYS A 434 -26.43 18.91 -7.09
C LYS A 434 -26.00 19.54 -8.40
N ASP A 435 -25.04 20.44 -8.36
CA ASP A 435 -24.43 20.99 -9.56
C ASP A 435 -22.97 20.53 -9.68
N PRO A 436 -22.70 19.47 -10.47
CA PRO A 436 -21.35 18.96 -10.69
C PRO A 436 -20.36 20.01 -11.19
N HIS A 437 -20.84 21.01 -11.92
CA HIS A 437 -19.99 22.09 -12.44
C HIS A 437 -19.33 22.92 -11.33
N GLU A 438 -19.95 23.02 -10.16
CA GLU A 438 -19.40 23.76 -9.01
C GLU A 438 -18.12 23.10 -8.43
N VAL A 439 -17.97 21.81 -8.67
CA VAL A 439 -16.80 21.03 -8.21
C VAL A 439 -15.94 20.50 -9.37
N GLY A 440 -16.04 21.16 -10.54
CA GLY A 440 -15.20 20.82 -11.68
C GLY A 440 -15.50 19.46 -12.32
N LEU A 441 -16.69 18.91 -12.10
CA LEU A 441 -17.13 17.65 -12.71
C LEU A 441 -18.01 17.90 -13.94
N PRO A 442 -17.98 16.99 -14.94
CA PRO A 442 -18.87 17.03 -16.07
C PRO A 442 -20.32 16.79 -15.64
N LYS A 443 -21.25 17.20 -16.47
CA LYS A 443 -22.68 17.03 -16.24
C LYS A 443 -23.31 16.30 -17.44
N PRO A 444 -23.30 14.97 -17.42
CA PRO A 444 -23.78 14.17 -18.57
C PRO A 444 -25.20 14.53 -19.03
N ASN A 445 -26.04 15.00 -18.10
CA ASN A 445 -27.39 15.48 -18.36
C ASN A 445 -27.69 16.71 -17.52
N VAL A 446 -28.59 17.57 -17.97
CA VAL A 446 -28.99 18.82 -17.26
C VAL A 446 -29.39 18.57 -15.80
N SER A 447 -30.00 17.43 -15.50
CA SER A 447 -30.48 17.05 -14.16
C SER A 447 -29.56 16.03 -13.43
N SER A 448 -28.35 15.76 -13.95
CA SER A 448 -27.43 14.83 -13.30
C SER A 448 -26.91 15.38 -11.98
N THR A 449 -26.91 14.53 -10.95
CA THR A 449 -26.39 14.77 -9.62
C THR A 449 -25.33 13.73 -9.32
N PHE A 450 -24.27 14.12 -8.61
CA PHE A 450 -23.31 13.20 -8.03
C PHE A 450 -23.62 13.00 -6.55
N ILE A 451 -23.56 11.77 -6.11
CA ILE A 451 -23.56 11.41 -4.69
C ILE A 451 -22.38 10.53 -4.36
N PHE A 452 -21.77 10.75 -3.20
CA PHE A 452 -20.60 10.02 -2.73
C PHE A 452 -20.91 9.36 -1.39
N CYS A 453 -20.50 8.11 -1.22
CA CYS A 453 -20.58 7.42 0.05
C CYS A 453 -19.65 8.06 1.09
N ARG A 454 -20.10 8.03 2.33
CA ARG A 454 -19.31 8.42 3.49
C ARG A 454 -18.60 7.20 4.08
N GLU A 455 -17.54 7.44 4.83
CA GLU A 455 -16.88 6.42 5.64
C GLU A 455 -16.57 5.14 4.83
N ASN A 456 -16.93 3.98 5.37
CA ASN A 456 -16.83 2.67 4.70
C ASN A 456 -18.17 2.17 4.13
N ASN A 457 -19.08 3.09 3.82
CA ASN A 457 -20.37 2.79 3.20
C ASN A 457 -20.19 2.47 1.71
N PHE A 458 -21.14 1.75 1.12
CA PHE A 458 -21.22 1.51 -0.31
C PHE A 458 -22.68 1.50 -0.81
N PHE A 459 -22.90 1.91 -2.05
CA PHE A 459 -24.21 2.00 -2.63
C PHE A 459 -24.71 0.67 -3.16
N LEU A 460 -25.95 0.32 -2.83
CA LEU A 460 -26.66 -0.82 -3.37
C LEU A 460 -28.01 -0.44 -3.96
N TYR A 461 -28.37 -1.06 -5.07
CA TYR A 461 -29.73 -1.03 -5.58
C TYR A 461 -30.63 -2.00 -4.79
N PRO A 462 -31.92 -1.68 -4.59
CA PRO A 462 -32.84 -2.52 -3.79
C PRO A 462 -32.90 -3.98 -4.21
N ASN A 463 -32.84 -4.26 -5.51
CA ASN A 463 -32.90 -5.60 -6.07
C ASN A 463 -31.65 -6.45 -5.76
N ASN A 464 -30.54 -5.81 -5.38
CA ASN A 464 -29.27 -6.46 -5.09
C ASN A 464 -28.94 -6.46 -3.60
N TYR A 465 -29.77 -5.83 -2.76
CA TYR A 465 -29.48 -5.62 -1.34
C TYR A 465 -29.17 -6.90 -0.59
N ASN A 466 -29.93 -7.98 -0.84
CA ASN A 466 -29.70 -9.27 -0.17
C ASN A 466 -28.45 -10.00 -0.66
N TYR A 467 -28.01 -9.75 -1.88
CA TYR A 467 -26.86 -10.42 -2.47
C TYR A 467 -25.54 -9.89 -1.91
N PHE A 468 -25.47 -8.58 -1.61
CA PHE A 468 -24.23 -7.93 -1.18
C PHE A 468 -24.09 -7.77 0.34
N HIS A 469 -25.08 -8.18 1.12
CA HIS A 469 -25.11 -7.97 2.58
C HIS A 469 -23.95 -8.65 3.33
N ASN A 470 -23.36 -9.69 2.76
CA ASN A 470 -22.31 -10.52 3.37
C ASN A 470 -20.93 -10.38 2.71
N PHE A 471 -20.72 -9.42 1.80
CA PHE A 471 -19.46 -9.29 1.09
C PHE A 471 -18.74 -8.00 1.46
N TYR A 472 -17.48 -8.15 1.89
CA TYR A 472 -16.52 -7.06 1.88
C TYR A 472 -16.02 -6.86 0.46
N LYS A 473 -15.90 -5.61 0.02
CA LYS A 473 -15.35 -5.25 -1.28
C LYS A 473 -14.31 -4.15 -1.13
N ASP A 474 -13.26 -4.24 -1.92
CA ASP A 474 -12.33 -3.15 -2.13
C ASP A 474 -12.87 -2.26 -3.25
N THR A 475 -12.93 -0.95 -3.01
CA THR A 475 -13.44 0.03 -3.98
C THR A 475 -12.66 1.34 -3.93
#